data_6d0f88b85d58c745915146f11e71b6c9
#
_entry.id   6d0f88b85d58c745915146f11e71b6c9
#
_cell.length_a   1.000
_cell.length_b   1.000
_cell.length_c   1.000
_cell.angle_alpha   90.00
_cell.angle_beta   90.00
_cell.angle_gamma   90.00
#
_symmetry.space_group_name_H-M   'P 1'
#
loop_
_entity.id
_entity.type
_entity.pdbx_description
1 polymer ?
#
loop_
_entity_poly.entity_id
_entity_poly.type
_entity_poly.pdbx_seq_one_letter_code
_entity_poly.pdbx_strand_id
1 'polypeptide(L)'
;MSRSRRKSASPKAPPSALANIELLIDGNGDITIGGVGPIRCVATAADEDQCLAMLQRRPGESLADLLQHLDAAIADAYENDIYIDEVNPPPKS
;
A
#
# COMPACT_ATOMS: atom_id res chain seq x y z
N MET A 1 -21.21 -13.07 -4.64
CA MET A 1 -21.16 -12.69 -4.41
C MET A 1 -21.19 -11.87 -4.47
N SER A 2 -21.25 -11.44 -4.35
CA SER A 2 -21.21 -10.72 -4.25
C SER A 2 -20.93 -9.96 -4.15
N ARG A 3 -20.57 -9.60 -4.20
CA ARG A 3 -20.16 -8.82 -3.96
C ARG A 3 -20.53 -7.82 -4.24
N SER A 4 -21.03 -7.64 -4.44
CA SER A 4 -21.27 -6.70 -4.62
C SER A 4 -21.68 -5.94 -4.09
N ARG A 5 -21.69 -5.97 -3.46
CA ARG A 5 -21.88 -5.32 -2.83
C ARG A 5 -21.54 -4.53 -2.53
N ARG A 6 -21.08 -4.45 -2.37
CA ARG A 6 -20.64 -3.68 -1.97
C ARG A 6 -20.69 -2.63 -2.42
N LYS A 7 -20.82 -2.41 -2.89
CA LYS A 7 -20.72 -1.47 -3.26
C LYS A 7 -21.38 -0.58 -3.04
N SER A 8 -21.86 -0.75 -2.65
CA SER A 8 -22.45 0.04 -2.38
C SER A 8 -22.16 0.85 -1.70
N ALA A 9 -21.64 0.59 -1.66
CA ALA A 9 -21.03 1.30 -0.98
C ALA A 9 -21.43 2.52 -0.77
N SER A 10 -20.98 3.09 0.00
CA SER A 10 -21.40 4.26 0.26
C SER A 10 -20.97 5.26 -0.66
N PRO A 11 -21.73 5.60 -1.56
CA PRO A 11 -21.33 6.53 -2.54
C PRO A 11 -21.16 7.92 -2.05
N LYS A 12 -21.62 8.17 -0.85
CA LYS A 12 -21.47 9.46 -0.39
C LYS A 12 -20.31 9.64 0.44
N ALA A 13 -19.45 8.68 0.59
CA ALA A 13 -18.27 8.81 1.38
C ALA A 13 -17.40 9.90 0.83
N PRO A 14 -16.69 10.63 1.66
CA PRO A 14 -15.75 11.61 1.16
C PRO A 14 -14.66 10.93 0.35
N PRO A 15 -13.95 11.67 -0.46
CA PRO A 15 -12.84 11.08 -1.20
C PRO A 15 -11.93 10.33 -0.25
N SER A 16 -11.52 9.18 -0.64
CA SER A 16 -10.71 8.33 0.20
C SER A 16 -9.35 8.95 0.44
N ALA A 17 -8.89 8.90 1.69
CA ALA A 17 -7.53 9.26 1.98
C ALA A 17 -6.57 8.21 1.42
N LEU A 18 -7.10 7.10 0.91
CA LEU A 18 -6.31 6.01 0.38
C LEU A 18 -6.64 5.81 -1.10
N ALA A 19 -6.77 6.91 -1.83
CA ALA A 19 -7.20 6.85 -3.23
C ALA A 19 -6.22 6.05 -4.11
N ASN A 20 -4.93 6.15 -3.83
CA ASN A 20 -3.96 5.42 -4.63
C ASN A 20 -3.99 3.92 -4.34
N ILE A 21 -4.25 3.56 -3.09
CA ILE A 21 -4.43 2.15 -2.75
C ILE A 21 -5.67 1.62 -3.43
N GLU A 22 -6.76 2.38 -3.42
CA GLU A 22 -7.98 1.94 -4.09
C GLU A 22 -7.76 1.74 -5.58
N LEU A 23 -7.10 2.68 -6.22
CA LEU A 23 -6.82 2.54 -7.63
C LEU A 23 -5.98 1.32 -7.93
N LEU A 24 -5.01 1.04 -7.08
CA LEU A 24 -4.16 -0.12 -7.27
C LEU A 24 -4.96 -1.41 -7.15
N ILE A 25 -5.79 -1.51 -6.14
CA ILE A 25 -6.58 -2.72 -5.93
C ILE A 25 -7.59 -2.90 -7.07
N ASP A 26 -8.21 -1.82 -7.50
CA ASP A 26 -9.17 -1.90 -8.59
C ASP A 26 -8.50 -2.28 -9.90
N GLY A 27 -7.21 -2.02 -10.01
CA GLY A 27 -6.44 -2.36 -11.20
C GLY A 27 -5.68 -3.68 -11.09
N ASN A 28 -6.15 -4.59 -10.22
CA ASN A 28 -5.54 -5.91 -10.05
C ASN A 28 -4.21 -5.90 -9.32
N GLY A 29 -3.95 -4.87 -8.55
CA GLY A 29 -2.79 -4.89 -7.68
C GLY A 29 -3.14 -5.49 -6.34
N ASP A 30 -2.13 -5.64 -5.50
CA ASP A 30 -2.29 -6.25 -4.19
C ASP A 30 -1.68 -5.40 -3.10
N ILE A 31 -2.34 -5.42 -1.97
CA ILE A 31 -1.80 -4.83 -0.76
C ILE A 31 -1.75 -5.94 0.27
N THR A 32 -0.61 -6.10 0.92
CA THR A 32 -0.49 -7.06 2.00
C THR A 32 0.09 -6.36 3.22
N ILE A 33 -0.37 -6.76 4.38
CA ILE A 33 0.12 -6.21 5.64
C ILE A 33 0.33 -7.37 6.58
N GLY A 34 1.52 -7.45 7.15
CA GLY A 34 1.80 -8.54 8.06
C GLY A 34 3.29 -8.71 8.25
N GLY A 35 3.66 -9.80 8.88
CA GLY A 35 5.05 -10.07 9.18
C GLY A 35 5.82 -10.54 7.96
N VAL A 36 7.06 -10.12 7.88
CA VAL A 36 7.97 -10.56 6.83
C VAL A 36 9.29 -10.87 7.51
N GLY A 37 9.65 -12.16 7.59
CA GLY A 37 10.86 -12.55 8.29
C GLY A 37 10.80 -12.10 9.74
N PRO A 38 11.84 -11.47 10.23
CA PRO A 38 11.84 -10.99 11.62
C PRO A 38 11.05 -9.69 11.81
N ILE A 39 10.58 -9.06 10.74
CA ILE A 39 9.87 -7.80 10.85
C ILE A 39 8.41 -8.06 11.11
N ARG A 40 7.87 -7.43 12.16
CA ARG A 40 6.54 -7.76 12.61
C ARG A 40 5.42 -7.24 11.73
N CYS A 41 5.61 -6.11 11.10
CA CYS A 41 4.54 -5.53 10.30
C CYS A 41 5.12 -4.75 9.14
N VAL A 42 4.82 -5.22 7.94
CA VAL A 42 5.26 -4.60 6.70
C VAL A 42 4.03 -4.40 5.84
N ALA A 43 3.90 -3.23 5.26
CA ALA A 43 2.84 -2.96 4.28
C ALA A 43 3.47 -2.98 2.90
N THR A 44 2.97 -3.83 2.04
CA THR A 44 3.52 -4.02 0.70
C THR A 44 2.47 -3.71 -0.34
N ALA A 45 2.85 -2.95 -1.34
CA ALA A 45 1.99 -2.66 -2.49
C ALA A 45 2.68 -3.17 -3.75
N ALA A 46 1.94 -3.91 -4.55
CA ALA A 46 2.50 -4.48 -5.78
C ALA A 46 1.44 -4.49 -6.87
N ASP A 47 1.87 -4.25 -8.10
CA ASP A 47 0.97 -4.45 -9.22
C ASP A 47 1.37 -5.76 -9.92
N GLU A 48 0.84 -5.99 -11.13
CA GLU A 48 1.10 -7.25 -11.80
C GLU A 48 2.54 -7.43 -12.22
N ASP A 49 3.27 -6.33 -12.31
CA ASP A 49 4.62 -6.37 -12.85
C ASP A 49 5.70 -6.21 -11.80
N GLN A 50 5.41 -5.55 -10.71
CA GLN A 50 6.48 -5.18 -9.79
C GLN A 50 5.96 -4.80 -8.42
N CYS A 51 6.86 -4.83 -7.47
CA CYS A 51 6.59 -4.32 -6.15
C CYS A 51 6.78 -2.80 -6.18
N LEU A 52 5.79 -2.07 -5.72
CA LEU A 52 5.84 -0.61 -5.76
C LEU A 52 6.40 -0.01 -4.49
N ALA A 53 6.10 -0.61 -3.36
CA ALA A 53 6.57 -0.08 -2.08
C ALA A 53 6.48 -1.14 -1.01
N MET A 54 7.45 -1.13 -0.09
CA MET A 54 7.43 -1.98 1.09
C MET A 54 7.83 -1.10 2.26
N LEU A 55 6.91 -0.87 3.18
CA LEU A 55 7.14 0.02 4.30
C LEU A 55 7.05 -0.75 5.61
N GLN A 56 7.99 -0.51 6.50
CA GLN A 56 7.92 -1.09 7.83
C GLN A 56 7.10 -0.17 8.73
N ARG A 57 6.22 -0.78 9.51
CA ARG A 57 5.48 -0.02 10.50
C ARG A 57 6.46 0.41 11.60
N ARG A 58 6.41 1.68 11.94
CA ARG A 58 7.33 2.22 12.94
C ARG A 58 6.72 2.13 14.33
N PRO A 59 7.56 2.14 15.37
CA PRO A 59 7.03 2.13 16.72
C PRO A 59 6.09 3.31 16.92
N GLY A 60 4.92 3.04 17.48
CA GLY A 60 3.94 4.08 17.71
C GLY A 60 3.11 4.48 16.50
N GLU A 61 3.42 3.95 15.34
CA GLU A 61 2.66 4.28 14.13
C GLU A 61 1.37 3.46 14.10
N SER A 62 0.24 4.12 13.85
CA SER A 62 -1.01 3.38 13.73
C SER A 62 -1.09 2.73 12.35
N LEU A 63 -1.97 1.75 12.20
CA LEU A 63 -2.19 1.18 10.88
C LEU A 63 -2.73 2.21 9.91
N ALA A 64 -3.56 3.13 10.37
CA ALA A 64 -4.07 4.16 9.49
C ALA A 64 -2.94 5.03 8.96
N ASP A 65 -2.00 5.38 9.81
CA ASP A 65 -0.84 6.17 9.37
C ASP A 65 0.03 5.38 8.40
N LEU A 66 0.24 4.11 8.68
CA LEU A 66 1.03 3.25 7.79
C LEU A 66 0.38 3.18 6.41
N LEU A 67 -0.94 3.02 6.37
CA LEU A 67 -1.64 2.96 5.09
C LEU A 67 -1.58 4.28 4.34
N GLN A 68 -1.62 5.41 5.04
CA GLN A 68 -1.48 6.70 4.38
C GLN A 68 -0.08 6.87 3.81
N HIS A 69 0.94 6.42 4.52
CA HIS A 69 2.29 6.43 3.98
C HIS A 69 2.41 5.54 2.75
N LEU A 70 1.78 4.37 2.81
CA LEU A 70 1.80 3.46 1.68
C LEU A 70 1.10 4.08 0.47
N ASP A 71 -0.03 4.75 0.71
CA ASP A 71 -0.76 5.41 -0.36
C ASP A 71 0.12 6.44 -1.05
N ALA A 72 0.83 7.25 -0.29
CA ALA A 72 1.74 8.25 -0.85
C ALA A 72 2.89 7.59 -1.60
N ALA A 73 3.39 6.47 -1.09
CA ALA A 73 4.48 5.75 -1.74
C ALA A 73 4.06 5.17 -3.09
N ILE A 74 2.80 4.72 -3.19
CA ILE A 74 2.28 4.24 -4.46
C ILE A 74 2.25 5.38 -5.48
N ALA A 75 1.79 6.56 -5.06
CA ALA A 75 1.78 7.71 -5.94
C ALA A 75 3.18 8.05 -6.41
N ASP A 76 4.16 8.00 -5.49
CA ASP A 76 5.54 8.28 -5.87
C ASP A 76 6.07 7.27 -6.88
N ALA A 77 5.69 6.01 -6.73
CA ALA A 77 6.14 4.99 -7.68
C ALA A 77 5.62 5.28 -9.09
N TYR A 78 4.34 5.65 -9.19
CA TYR A 78 3.77 5.87 -10.51
C TYR A 78 4.09 7.24 -11.09
N GLU A 79 4.20 8.25 -10.25
CA GLU A 79 4.41 9.61 -10.75
C GLU A 79 5.86 9.99 -10.87
N ASN A 80 6.69 9.45 -10.02
CA ASN A 80 8.08 9.87 -9.93
C ASN A 80 9.08 8.75 -10.07
N ASP A 81 8.60 7.52 -10.30
CA ASP A 81 9.45 6.32 -10.41
C ASP A 81 10.30 6.11 -9.16
N ILE A 82 9.75 6.45 -8.01
CA ILE A 82 10.43 6.23 -6.75
C ILE A 82 9.84 5.00 -6.09
N TYR A 83 10.67 3.97 -5.93
CA TYR A 83 10.25 2.70 -5.34
C TYR A 83 10.92 2.54 -3.99
N ILE A 84 10.09 2.53 -2.93
CA ILE A 84 10.58 2.51 -1.56
C ILE A 84 10.59 1.08 -1.05
N ASP A 85 11.73 0.63 -0.55
CA ASP A 85 11.84 -0.71 0.00
C ASP A 85 12.58 -0.62 1.33
N GLU A 86 11.82 -0.63 2.41
CA GLU A 86 12.41 -0.55 3.75
C GLU A 86 12.75 -1.91 4.32
N VAL A 87 12.41 -2.97 3.59
CA VAL A 87 12.68 -4.34 4.03
C VAL A 87 14.00 -4.85 3.46
N ASN A 88 14.26 -4.56 2.20
CA ASN A 88 15.45 -5.02 1.52
C ASN A 88 16.24 -3.81 1.05
N PRO A 89 17.01 -3.19 1.95
CA PRO A 89 17.74 -1.99 1.55
C PRO A 89 18.71 -2.30 0.43
N PRO A 90 19.04 -1.32 -0.39
CA PRO A 90 19.95 -1.56 -1.50
C PRO A 90 21.31 -1.96 -1.00
N PRO A 91 22.05 -2.76 -1.76
CA PRO A 91 23.38 -3.15 -1.33
C PRO A 91 24.26 -1.92 -1.25
N LYS A 92 25.21 -2.00 -0.31
CA LYS A 92 26.12 -0.94 -0.20
C LYS A 92 27.05 -1.00 -1.33
N SER A 93 27.39 0.08 -1.87
CA SER A 93 28.36 0.01 -2.96
C SER A 93 29.67 0.56 -2.57
#